data_c227c28b10cc7b93712c4529b2ba2487
#
_entry.id   c227c28b10cc7b93712c4529b2ba2487
#
_cell.length_a   1.000
_cell.length_b   1.000
_cell.length_c   1.000
_cell.angle_alpha   90.00
_cell.angle_beta   90.00
_cell.angle_gamma   90.00
#
_symmetry.space_group_name_H-M   'P 1'
#
loop_
_entity.id
_entity.type
_entity.pdbx_description
1 polymer ?
#
loop_
_entity_poly.entity_id
_entity_poly.type
_entity_poly.pdbx_seq_one_letter_code
_entity_poly.pdbx_strand_id
1 'polypeptide(L)'
;LDYRFDWLFVSETILDPSSEMRYIDNTYLAVGNDGDHINQSINVVNNSSVIDSIADALHDASDHLPVYMDVWFDDLTYNDAGIVITEIMPNPVSVSDSYGEWFEVYNTSDSTIDIAGWVIKDVGNDEHIINSDTMSVILVPGDYFILARNGDGALNGGLDPDYIYSGFTLSNSEDEIILTDSLGAIVDEVHYSNNWNFDSGVSMETHSADLDNNLAGNWYAATVQYGDGDYGTPGVNWQSTAGIDNNIEKVKTFRIYSPYPNPFNPVTTIRFSIP
;
A
#
# COMPACT_ATOMS: atom_id res chain seq x y z
N LEU A 1 21.41 -30.14 31.30
CA LEU A 1 20.97 -30.10 29.91
C LEU A 1 20.52 -28.67 29.61
N ASP A 2 21.45 -27.90 29.04
CA ASP A 2 21.17 -26.56 28.54
C ASP A 2 20.55 -26.71 27.14
N TYR A 3 19.25 -26.84 27.05
CA TYR A 3 18.54 -26.78 25.78
C TYR A 3 18.29 -25.32 25.49
N ARG A 4 19.10 -24.73 24.59
CA ARG A 4 18.89 -23.41 24.06
C ARG A 4 18.03 -23.57 22.83
N PHE A 5 16.87 -22.94 22.85
CA PHE A 5 15.94 -22.97 21.71
C PHE A 5 15.67 -21.52 21.28
N ASP A 6 16.19 -21.21 20.12
CA ASP A 6 15.83 -19.97 19.44
C ASP A 6 14.70 -20.27 18.47
N TRP A 7 13.65 -19.44 18.49
CA TRP A 7 12.42 -19.71 17.77
C TRP A 7 12.02 -18.51 16.93
N LEU A 8 11.53 -18.78 15.71
CA LEU A 8 10.74 -17.85 14.95
C LEU A 8 9.25 -18.27 15.09
N PHE A 9 8.42 -17.33 15.51
CA PHE A 9 6.98 -17.51 15.57
C PHE A 9 6.35 -16.87 14.36
N VAL A 10 5.55 -17.62 13.64
CA VAL A 10 4.83 -17.17 12.44
C VAL A 10 3.35 -17.47 12.58
N SER A 11 2.51 -16.73 11.84
CA SER A 11 1.07 -17.03 11.74
C SER A 11 0.83 -18.32 10.97
N GLU A 12 -0.32 -18.95 11.17
CA GLU A 12 -0.75 -20.10 10.36
C GLU A 12 -0.77 -19.76 8.86
N THR A 13 -1.09 -18.52 8.52
CA THR A 13 -1.12 -18.03 7.14
C THR A 13 0.22 -18.21 6.42
N ILE A 14 1.35 -17.96 7.10
CA ILE A 14 2.68 -18.17 6.50
C ILE A 14 3.00 -19.65 6.26
N LEU A 15 2.35 -20.55 7.01
CA LEU A 15 2.52 -22.00 6.84
C LEU A 15 1.59 -22.58 5.76
N ASP A 16 0.63 -21.81 5.25
CA ASP A 16 -0.26 -22.20 4.17
C ASP A 16 0.46 -22.07 2.82
N PRO A 17 0.65 -23.16 2.06
CA PRO A 17 1.31 -23.11 0.75
C PRO A 17 0.55 -22.31 -0.31
N SER A 18 -0.73 -22.01 -0.09
CA SER A 18 -1.56 -21.20 -0.99
C SER A 18 -1.56 -19.72 -0.62
N SER A 19 -0.91 -19.33 0.47
CA SER A 19 -0.82 -17.93 0.92
C SER A 19 0.16 -17.15 0.05
N GLU A 20 -0.14 -15.87 -0.19
CA GLU A 20 0.71 -14.92 -0.92
C GLU A 20 2.09 -14.76 -0.28
N MET A 21 2.16 -14.88 1.05
CA MET A 21 3.42 -14.96 1.79
C MET A 21 3.50 -16.30 2.49
N ARG A 22 4.44 -17.15 2.07
CA ARG A 22 4.55 -18.51 2.59
C ARG A 22 5.98 -18.89 2.95
N TYR A 23 6.10 -19.71 3.95
CA TYR A 23 7.37 -20.32 4.37
C TYR A 23 7.92 -21.24 3.28
N ILE A 24 9.22 -21.14 3.00
CA ILE A 24 9.92 -22.07 2.14
C ILE A 24 10.39 -23.25 2.99
N ASP A 25 9.85 -24.44 2.70
CA ASP A 25 10.16 -25.64 3.48
C ASP A 25 11.67 -25.92 3.60
N ASN A 26 12.08 -26.30 4.80
CA ASN A 26 13.46 -26.64 5.17
C ASN A 26 14.46 -25.47 5.11
N THR A 27 14.01 -24.22 5.10
CA THR A 27 14.90 -23.04 5.17
C THR A 27 15.08 -22.48 6.57
N TYR A 28 14.33 -22.97 7.58
CA TYR A 28 14.58 -22.60 8.97
C TYR A 28 15.90 -23.18 9.46
N LEU A 29 16.85 -22.30 9.78
CA LEU A 29 18.21 -22.67 10.18
C LEU A 29 18.70 -21.80 11.34
N ALA A 30 19.51 -22.39 12.20
CA ALA A 30 20.34 -21.66 13.17
C ALA A 30 21.76 -21.52 12.60
N VAL A 31 22.22 -20.28 12.44
CA VAL A 31 23.53 -19.99 11.85
C VAL A 31 24.64 -20.52 12.76
N GLY A 32 25.52 -21.34 12.23
CA GLY A 32 26.62 -21.98 12.99
C GLY A 32 26.27 -23.34 13.59
N ASN A 33 24.99 -23.76 13.51
CA ASN A 33 24.59 -25.10 13.96
C ASN A 33 24.84 -26.14 12.83
N ASP A 34 25.86 -26.95 12.99
CA ASP A 34 26.19 -28.05 12.06
C ASP A 34 25.64 -29.41 12.52
N GLY A 35 24.99 -29.46 13.66
CA GLY A 35 24.45 -30.69 14.25
C GLY A 35 25.49 -31.55 15.00
N ASP A 36 26.76 -31.27 14.87
CA ASP A 36 27.88 -32.07 15.46
C ASP A 36 28.38 -31.48 16.79
N HIS A 37 28.12 -30.19 17.07
CA HIS A 37 28.56 -29.49 18.28
C HIS A 37 27.55 -29.55 19.42
N ILE A 38 26.87 -30.67 19.64
CA ILE A 38 25.86 -30.82 20.70
C ILE A 38 26.53 -30.67 22.07
N ASN A 39 26.07 -29.70 22.87
CA ASN A 39 26.65 -29.32 24.16
C ASN A 39 28.15 -28.92 24.12
N GLN A 40 28.63 -28.45 22.99
CA GLN A 40 29.94 -27.91 22.80
C GLN A 40 29.84 -26.47 22.27
N SER A 41 30.96 -25.74 22.36
CA SER A 41 31.04 -24.43 21.74
C SER A 41 31.10 -24.57 20.21
N ILE A 42 30.36 -23.72 19.50
CA ILE A 42 30.31 -23.72 18.03
C ILE A 42 31.66 -23.36 17.36
N ASN A 43 32.55 -22.69 18.09
CA ASN A 43 33.87 -22.32 17.62
C ASN A 43 34.97 -23.35 17.95
N VAL A 44 34.59 -24.54 18.41
CA VAL A 44 35.54 -25.67 18.45
C VAL A 44 35.85 -26.11 17.02
N VAL A 45 37.09 -26.49 16.79
CA VAL A 45 37.64 -26.79 15.46
C VAL A 45 36.76 -27.75 14.64
N ASN A 46 36.52 -27.37 13.36
CA ASN A 46 35.73 -28.09 12.34
C ASN A 46 34.21 -27.88 12.38
N ASN A 47 33.74 -26.68 12.71
CA ASN A 47 32.33 -26.38 12.40
C ASN A 47 32.12 -26.44 10.88
N SER A 48 31.21 -27.32 10.43
CA SER A 48 30.96 -27.57 9.01
C SER A 48 29.90 -26.62 8.40
N SER A 49 29.19 -25.86 9.22
CA SER A 49 28.12 -24.95 8.79
C SER A 49 28.64 -23.54 8.48
N VAL A 50 29.68 -23.09 9.17
CA VAL A 50 30.28 -21.75 8.97
C VAL A 50 31.82 -21.85 9.07
N ILE A 51 32.54 -20.88 8.50
CA ILE A 51 33.99 -20.78 8.64
C ILE A 51 34.39 -20.37 10.07
N ASP A 52 35.58 -20.74 10.50
CA ASP A 52 36.06 -20.54 11.88
C ASP A 52 35.88 -19.10 12.38
N SER A 53 36.23 -18.11 11.55
CA SER A 53 36.07 -16.70 11.93
C SER A 53 34.61 -16.25 12.16
N ILE A 54 33.66 -16.90 11.51
CA ILE A 54 32.21 -16.67 11.76
C ILE A 54 31.82 -17.40 13.04
N ALA A 55 32.26 -18.63 13.25
CA ALA A 55 32.01 -19.38 14.48
C ALA A 55 32.55 -18.65 15.72
N ASP A 56 33.74 -18.08 15.65
CA ASP A 56 34.32 -17.25 16.71
C ASP A 56 33.48 -16.00 16.97
N ALA A 57 33.08 -15.28 15.91
CA ALA A 57 32.28 -14.07 16.03
C ALA A 57 30.89 -14.35 16.64
N LEU A 58 30.23 -15.45 16.25
CA LEU A 58 28.96 -15.87 16.81
C LEU A 58 29.10 -16.25 18.30
N HIS A 59 30.13 -17.00 18.64
CA HIS A 59 30.42 -17.38 20.02
C HIS A 59 30.68 -16.17 20.93
N ASP A 60 31.39 -15.18 20.43
CA ASP A 60 31.74 -13.98 21.19
C ASP A 60 30.59 -12.98 21.29
N ALA A 61 29.64 -13.01 20.32
CA ALA A 61 28.54 -12.08 20.27
C ALA A 61 27.37 -12.47 21.21
N SER A 62 27.07 -13.75 21.34
CA SER A 62 25.92 -14.22 22.11
C SER A 62 26.07 -15.70 22.47
N ASP A 63 25.39 -16.11 23.54
CA ASP A 63 25.14 -17.50 23.87
C ASP A 63 23.96 -18.12 23.11
N HIS A 64 23.33 -17.34 22.23
CA HIS A 64 22.28 -17.74 21.29
C HIS A 64 22.78 -17.65 19.86
N LEU A 65 22.32 -18.56 18.99
CA LEU A 65 22.58 -18.51 17.57
C LEU A 65 21.49 -17.74 16.84
N PRO A 66 21.84 -16.90 15.87
CA PRO A 66 20.85 -16.28 15.01
C PRO A 66 20.05 -17.36 14.25
N VAL A 67 18.73 -17.23 14.23
CA VAL A 67 17.86 -18.08 13.45
C VAL A 67 17.25 -17.29 12.30
N TYR A 68 17.10 -17.94 11.15
CA TYR A 68 16.44 -17.36 9.99
C TYR A 68 15.60 -18.42 9.28
N MET A 69 14.71 -17.95 8.46
CA MET A 69 13.97 -18.76 7.51
C MET A 69 13.75 -17.93 6.25
N ASP A 70 13.59 -18.60 5.12
CA ASP A 70 13.18 -17.95 3.89
C ASP A 70 11.66 -17.96 3.78
N VAL A 71 11.11 -16.87 3.29
CA VAL A 71 9.70 -16.75 2.94
C VAL A 71 9.60 -16.39 1.47
N TRP A 72 8.69 -17.05 0.81
CA TRP A 72 8.29 -16.69 -0.54
C TRP A 72 7.18 -15.62 -0.45
N PHE A 73 7.31 -14.60 -1.26
CA PHE A 73 6.21 -13.72 -1.58
C PHE A 73 5.78 -14.06 -2.99
N ASP A 74 4.51 -14.35 -3.21
CA ASP A 74 3.99 -14.30 -4.57
C ASP A 74 4.23 -12.89 -5.06
N ASP A 75 4.85 -12.81 -6.21
CA ASP A 75 5.15 -11.55 -6.88
C ASP A 75 3.81 -10.96 -7.35
N LEU A 76 3.09 -10.33 -6.42
CA LEU A 76 2.14 -9.30 -6.79
C LEU A 76 3.02 -8.24 -7.42
N THR A 77 3.10 -8.26 -8.73
CA THR A 77 3.84 -7.25 -9.46
C THR A 77 3.12 -5.93 -9.25
N TYR A 78 3.51 -5.22 -8.18
CA TYR A 78 3.15 -3.82 -8.02
C TYR A 78 3.93 -3.04 -9.07
N ASN A 79 3.20 -2.33 -9.89
CA ASN A 79 3.78 -1.36 -10.79
C ASN A 79 3.73 0.00 -10.11
N ASP A 80 4.87 0.47 -9.60
CA ASP A 80 5.02 1.85 -9.10
C ASP A 80 4.96 2.85 -10.25
N ALA A 81 3.79 2.93 -10.89
CA ALA A 81 3.52 3.89 -11.96
C ALA A 81 3.28 5.30 -11.42
N GLY A 82 3.20 5.46 -10.09
CA GLY A 82 2.91 6.73 -9.46
C GLY A 82 1.47 7.20 -9.64
N ILE A 83 0.52 6.29 -9.83
CA ILE A 83 -0.92 6.58 -9.83
C ILE A 83 -1.49 6.08 -8.51
N VAL A 84 -2.20 6.95 -7.79
CA VAL A 84 -2.76 6.67 -6.45
C VAL A 84 -4.24 7.03 -6.42
N ILE A 85 -5.09 6.16 -5.87
CA ILE A 85 -6.50 6.43 -5.61
C ILE A 85 -6.59 7.41 -4.44
N THR A 86 -7.18 8.57 -4.67
CA THR A 86 -7.18 9.70 -3.72
C THR A 86 -8.52 10.03 -3.15
N GLU A 87 -9.63 9.74 -3.84
CA GLU A 87 -10.97 10.02 -3.36
C GLU A 87 -11.95 8.95 -3.86
N ILE A 88 -12.96 8.60 -3.03
CA ILE A 88 -13.96 7.59 -3.36
C ILE A 88 -15.34 8.05 -2.88
N MET A 89 -16.33 8.10 -3.78
CA MET A 89 -17.74 8.34 -3.49
C MET A 89 -18.56 7.07 -3.78
N PRO A 90 -18.73 6.18 -2.80
CA PRO A 90 -19.48 4.94 -3.01
C PRO A 90 -21.00 5.10 -2.86
N ASN A 91 -21.47 6.11 -2.12
CA ASN A 91 -22.86 6.24 -1.69
C ASN A 91 -23.39 7.69 -1.83
N PRO A 92 -23.56 8.20 -3.05
CA PRO A 92 -24.11 9.53 -3.29
C PRO A 92 -25.58 9.61 -2.80
N VAL A 93 -26.06 10.79 -2.42
CA VAL A 93 -27.48 11.01 -2.04
C VAL A 93 -28.21 12.00 -2.94
N SER A 94 -27.50 12.86 -3.64
CA SER A 94 -28.08 13.79 -4.60
C SER A 94 -28.70 13.07 -5.79
N VAL A 95 -28.11 11.91 -6.13
CA VAL A 95 -28.55 10.99 -7.20
C VAL A 95 -28.41 9.55 -6.76
N SER A 96 -28.94 8.58 -7.54
CA SER A 96 -28.74 7.16 -7.22
C SER A 96 -27.32 6.70 -7.52
N ASP A 97 -26.87 5.64 -6.83
CA ASP A 97 -25.54 5.03 -6.98
C ASP A 97 -25.19 4.75 -8.45
N SER A 98 -26.14 4.24 -9.22
CA SER A 98 -25.94 3.94 -10.65
C SER A 98 -25.59 5.17 -11.52
N TYR A 99 -25.79 6.36 -10.98
CA TYR A 99 -25.46 7.63 -11.67
C TYR A 99 -24.38 8.41 -10.99
N GLY A 100 -24.23 8.30 -9.67
CA GLY A 100 -23.39 9.18 -8.89
C GLY A 100 -22.16 8.57 -8.24
N GLU A 101 -21.92 7.24 -8.34
CA GLU A 101 -20.68 6.63 -7.88
C GLU A 101 -19.49 7.06 -8.73
N TRP A 102 -18.39 7.38 -8.06
CA TRP A 102 -17.12 7.73 -8.70
C TRP A 102 -15.94 7.52 -7.76
N PHE A 103 -14.75 7.46 -8.32
CA PHE A 103 -13.50 7.57 -7.60
C PHE A 103 -12.49 8.39 -8.41
N GLU A 104 -11.45 8.84 -7.75
CA GLU A 104 -10.43 9.70 -8.32
C GLU A 104 -9.05 9.07 -8.14
N VAL A 105 -8.21 9.25 -9.15
CA VAL A 105 -6.79 8.91 -9.08
C VAL A 105 -5.94 10.16 -9.31
N TYR A 106 -4.76 10.17 -8.71
CA TYR A 106 -3.79 11.26 -8.82
C TYR A 106 -2.47 10.74 -9.39
N ASN A 107 -1.88 11.46 -10.33
CA ASN A 107 -0.56 11.14 -10.87
C ASN A 107 0.53 11.81 -10.04
N THR A 108 1.18 11.04 -9.16
CA THR A 108 2.30 11.50 -8.31
C THR A 108 3.64 11.51 -9.04
N SER A 109 3.72 10.91 -10.24
CA SER A 109 4.97 10.78 -11.00
C SER A 109 5.34 12.07 -11.74
N ASP A 110 6.58 12.13 -12.22
CA ASP A 110 7.06 13.22 -13.09
C ASP A 110 6.74 12.97 -14.58
N SER A 111 5.98 11.92 -14.90
CA SER A 111 5.75 11.47 -16.27
C SER A 111 4.27 11.47 -16.62
N THR A 112 3.97 11.76 -17.88
CA THR A 112 2.63 11.56 -18.42
C THR A 112 2.37 10.06 -18.61
N ILE A 113 1.23 9.57 -18.10
CA ILE A 113 0.86 8.16 -18.11
C ILE A 113 -0.38 7.96 -18.97
N ASP A 114 -0.32 6.99 -19.88
CA ASP A 114 -1.49 6.52 -20.65
C ASP A 114 -2.06 5.28 -19.96
N ILE A 115 -3.26 5.41 -19.43
CA ILE A 115 -3.95 4.33 -18.72
C ILE A 115 -4.89 3.52 -19.62
N ALA A 116 -4.85 3.72 -20.94
CA ALA A 116 -5.62 2.90 -21.86
C ALA A 116 -5.19 1.43 -21.78
N GLY A 117 -6.17 0.54 -21.65
CA GLY A 117 -5.94 -0.90 -21.43
C GLY A 117 -5.69 -1.32 -19.98
N TRP A 118 -5.66 -0.37 -19.04
CA TRP A 118 -5.66 -0.69 -17.62
C TRP A 118 -7.02 -1.24 -17.19
N VAL A 119 -7.04 -1.92 -16.04
CA VAL A 119 -8.25 -2.58 -15.55
C VAL A 119 -8.61 -2.06 -14.16
N ILE A 120 -9.87 -1.67 -14.01
CA ILE A 120 -10.51 -1.42 -12.71
C ILE A 120 -11.27 -2.69 -12.36
N LYS A 121 -11.06 -3.24 -11.17
CA LYS A 121 -11.74 -4.45 -10.71
C LYS A 121 -11.88 -4.50 -9.20
N ASP A 122 -12.72 -5.41 -8.71
CA ASP A 122 -12.80 -5.86 -7.32
C ASP A 122 -12.13 -7.25 -7.15
N VAL A 123 -12.24 -7.82 -5.95
CA VAL A 123 -11.87 -9.22 -5.67
C VAL A 123 -12.95 -10.19 -6.21
N GLY A 124 -14.16 -9.68 -6.51
CA GLY A 124 -15.30 -10.46 -7.00
C GLY A 124 -15.29 -10.69 -8.51
N ASN A 125 -16.30 -10.15 -9.18
CA ASN A 125 -16.48 -10.33 -10.63
C ASN A 125 -16.65 -9.00 -11.37
N ASP A 126 -16.65 -7.88 -10.68
CA ASP A 126 -16.80 -6.58 -11.29
C ASP A 126 -15.47 -6.16 -11.92
N GLU A 127 -15.52 -5.86 -13.21
CA GLU A 127 -14.33 -5.50 -14.00
C GLU A 127 -14.66 -4.49 -15.08
N HIS A 128 -13.79 -3.54 -15.28
CA HIS A 128 -13.82 -2.61 -16.39
C HIS A 128 -12.42 -2.41 -16.97
N ILE A 129 -12.28 -2.67 -18.27
CA ILE A 129 -11.05 -2.32 -19.00
C ILE A 129 -11.15 -0.87 -19.47
N ILE A 130 -10.24 -0.03 -19.03
CA ILE A 130 -10.14 1.36 -19.47
C ILE A 130 -9.79 1.33 -20.93
N ASN A 131 -10.76 1.68 -21.76
CA ASN A 131 -10.69 1.50 -23.20
C ASN A 131 -10.83 2.86 -23.89
N SER A 132 -9.91 3.13 -24.80
CA SER A 132 -10.11 4.21 -25.75
C SER A 132 -10.23 3.59 -27.15
N ASP A 133 -11.43 3.48 -27.65
CA ASP A 133 -11.66 2.98 -29.01
C ASP A 133 -10.92 3.80 -30.09
N THR A 134 -10.45 4.99 -29.75
CA THR A 134 -9.81 5.92 -30.69
C THR A 134 -8.78 6.90 -30.10
N MET A 135 -8.62 7.00 -28.79
CA MET A 135 -7.72 7.99 -28.16
C MET A 135 -7.08 7.44 -26.89
N SER A 136 -5.85 7.87 -26.61
CA SER A 136 -5.16 7.62 -25.36
C SER A 136 -5.93 8.25 -24.18
N VAL A 137 -5.89 7.60 -23.02
CA VAL A 137 -6.45 8.11 -21.77
C VAL A 137 -5.27 8.59 -20.92
N ILE A 138 -5.03 9.90 -20.98
CA ILE A 138 -3.78 10.51 -20.52
C ILE A 138 -3.95 11.20 -19.17
N LEU A 139 -3.10 10.83 -18.21
CA LEU A 139 -2.91 11.53 -16.95
C LEU A 139 -1.57 12.26 -16.98
N VAL A 140 -1.58 13.58 -16.89
CA VAL A 140 -0.33 14.35 -16.81
C VAL A 140 0.19 14.44 -15.38
N PRO A 141 1.48 14.72 -15.14
CA PRO A 141 2.05 14.88 -13.82
C PRO A 141 1.29 15.88 -12.95
N GLY A 142 0.90 15.48 -11.74
CA GLY A 142 0.24 16.35 -10.78
C GLY A 142 -1.25 16.57 -11.00
N ASP A 143 -1.86 15.89 -11.97
CA ASP A 143 -3.30 16.00 -12.23
C ASP A 143 -4.09 14.93 -11.49
N TYR A 144 -5.30 15.32 -11.13
CA TYR A 144 -6.38 14.44 -10.66
C TYR A 144 -7.20 13.99 -11.85
N PHE A 145 -7.72 12.78 -11.79
CA PHE A 145 -8.48 12.17 -12.87
C PHE A 145 -9.68 11.41 -12.30
N ILE A 146 -10.88 11.86 -12.68
CA ILE A 146 -12.15 11.37 -12.14
C ILE A 146 -12.71 10.28 -13.03
N LEU A 147 -12.93 9.09 -12.44
CA LEU A 147 -13.57 7.95 -13.08
C LEU A 147 -14.96 7.76 -12.47
N ALA A 148 -16.00 7.81 -13.30
CA ALA A 148 -17.41 7.77 -12.83
C ALA A 148 -18.28 6.84 -13.65
N ARG A 149 -19.44 6.47 -13.09
CA ARG A 149 -20.44 5.63 -13.78
C ARG A 149 -21.25 6.37 -14.84
N ASN A 150 -21.35 7.69 -14.73
CA ASN A 150 -22.17 8.50 -15.63
C ASN A 150 -21.51 9.84 -15.95
N GLY A 151 -21.49 10.20 -17.22
CA GLY A 151 -20.87 11.45 -17.70
C GLY A 151 -21.87 12.61 -17.92
N ASP A 152 -23.17 12.40 -17.69
CA ASP A 152 -24.16 13.46 -17.85
C ASP A 152 -24.31 14.27 -16.55
N GLY A 153 -23.70 15.45 -16.52
CA GLY A 153 -23.73 16.34 -15.36
C GLY A 153 -25.12 16.71 -14.86
N ALA A 154 -26.16 16.59 -15.67
CA ALA A 154 -27.55 16.78 -15.24
C ALA A 154 -28.14 15.57 -14.51
N LEU A 155 -27.49 14.41 -14.57
CA LEU A 155 -27.96 13.15 -14.00
C LEU A 155 -27.00 12.58 -12.92
N ASN A 156 -25.74 12.99 -12.92
CA ASN A 156 -24.69 12.43 -12.05
C ASN A 156 -24.38 13.28 -10.80
N GLY A 157 -25.25 14.21 -10.46
CA GLY A 157 -25.07 15.10 -9.30
C GLY A 157 -24.17 16.31 -9.58
N GLY A 158 -23.93 16.65 -10.85
CA GLY A 158 -23.13 17.82 -11.23
C GLY A 158 -21.62 17.54 -11.27
N LEU A 159 -21.23 16.27 -11.36
CA LEU A 159 -19.83 15.86 -11.55
C LEU A 159 -19.40 16.05 -13.01
N ASP A 160 -18.14 16.44 -13.23
CA ASP A 160 -17.51 16.53 -14.58
C ASP A 160 -16.36 15.48 -14.66
N PRO A 161 -16.68 14.21 -14.97
CA PRO A 161 -15.70 13.14 -14.95
C PRO A 161 -14.84 13.13 -16.21
N ASP A 162 -13.57 12.72 -16.06
CA ASP A 162 -12.62 12.53 -17.15
C ASP A 162 -12.86 11.23 -17.92
N TYR A 163 -13.38 10.20 -17.22
CA TYR A 163 -13.63 8.89 -17.81
C TYR A 163 -14.90 8.24 -17.25
N ILE A 164 -15.61 7.51 -18.14
CA ILE A 164 -16.84 6.79 -17.76
C ILE A 164 -16.58 5.28 -17.82
N TYR A 165 -16.75 4.62 -16.68
CA TYR A 165 -16.66 3.17 -16.61
C TYR A 165 -18.03 2.48 -16.55
N SER A 166 -18.04 1.18 -16.83
CA SER A 166 -19.22 0.33 -16.76
C SER A 166 -18.81 -1.09 -16.36
N GLY A 167 -19.74 -1.86 -15.79
CA GLY A 167 -19.43 -3.24 -15.36
C GLY A 167 -18.65 -3.31 -14.04
N PHE A 168 -18.42 -2.19 -13.39
CA PHE A 168 -17.85 -2.05 -12.06
C PHE A 168 -18.79 -1.19 -11.21
N THR A 169 -18.95 -1.51 -9.92
CA THR A 169 -19.83 -0.83 -8.97
C THR A 169 -19.14 -0.68 -7.63
N LEU A 170 -19.51 0.32 -6.85
CA LEU A 170 -18.99 0.52 -5.50
C LEU A 170 -20.06 0.14 -4.48
N SER A 171 -19.74 -0.75 -3.54
CA SER A 171 -20.64 -1.09 -2.44
C SER A 171 -20.72 0.05 -1.41
N ASN A 172 -21.94 0.31 -0.90
CA ASN A 172 -22.18 1.33 0.12
C ASN A 172 -21.66 0.96 1.53
N SER A 173 -21.01 -0.17 1.68
CA SER A 173 -20.55 -0.67 2.98
C SER A 173 -19.09 -1.11 2.99
N GLU A 174 -18.71 -1.99 2.11
CA GLU A 174 -17.35 -2.53 2.00
C GLU A 174 -17.12 -2.99 0.57
N ASP A 175 -15.94 -2.70 0.02
CA ASP A 175 -15.55 -3.06 -1.33
C ASP A 175 -14.06 -2.86 -1.56
N GLU A 176 -13.59 -3.26 -2.73
CA GLU A 176 -12.24 -3.05 -3.21
C GLU A 176 -12.23 -2.31 -4.55
N ILE A 177 -11.32 -1.38 -4.68
CA ILE A 177 -10.94 -0.80 -5.97
C ILE A 177 -9.51 -1.24 -6.23
N ILE A 178 -9.32 -2.12 -7.21
CA ILE A 178 -8.00 -2.60 -7.63
C ILE A 178 -7.75 -2.07 -9.04
N LEU A 179 -6.73 -1.25 -9.18
CA LEU A 179 -6.29 -0.72 -10.46
C LEU A 179 -5.06 -1.50 -10.93
N THR A 180 -5.15 -2.15 -12.09
CA THR A 180 -4.00 -2.84 -12.68
C THR A 180 -3.60 -2.24 -14.01
N ASP A 181 -2.32 -2.33 -14.35
CA ASP A 181 -1.85 -1.95 -15.67
C ASP A 181 -2.29 -2.97 -16.76
N SER A 182 -1.96 -2.68 -18.02
CA SER A 182 -2.31 -3.54 -19.16
C SER A 182 -1.61 -4.91 -19.16
N LEU A 183 -0.62 -5.12 -18.28
CA LEU A 183 0.08 -6.39 -18.08
C LEU A 183 -0.46 -7.16 -16.88
N GLY A 184 -1.42 -6.57 -16.15
CA GLY A 184 -2.04 -7.15 -14.96
C GLY A 184 -1.30 -6.89 -13.64
N ALA A 185 -0.25 -6.05 -13.66
CA ALA A 185 0.40 -5.63 -12.43
C ALA A 185 -0.49 -4.65 -11.67
N ILE A 186 -0.62 -4.81 -10.35
CA ILE A 186 -1.37 -3.89 -9.50
C ILE A 186 -0.62 -2.55 -9.47
N VAL A 187 -1.31 -1.48 -9.80
CA VAL A 187 -0.78 -0.12 -9.72
C VAL A 187 -1.13 0.49 -8.38
N ASP A 188 -2.38 0.35 -7.97
CA ASP A 188 -2.88 0.79 -6.68
C ASP A 188 -4.13 0.02 -6.28
N GLU A 189 -4.40 -0.11 -4.99
CA GLU A 189 -5.61 -0.76 -4.48
C GLU A 189 -6.09 -0.14 -3.17
N VAL A 190 -7.40 -0.09 -2.98
CA VAL A 190 -8.03 0.35 -1.74
C VAL A 190 -9.12 -0.63 -1.35
N HIS A 191 -9.04 -1.18 -0.14
CA HIS A 191 -10.04 -2.07 0.45
C HIS A 191 -10.77 -1.34 1.58
N TYR A 192 -11.88 -0.70 1.28
CA TYR A 192 -12.64 0.05 2.29
C TYR A 192 -13.74 -0.78 2.95
N SER A 193 -14.13 -0.40 4.16
CA SER A 193 -15.19 -1.06 4.91
C SER A 193 -15.98 -0.07 5.77
N ASN A 194 -17.08 -0.53 6.38
CA ASN A 194 -17.95 0.25 7.27
C ASN A 194 -17.25 0.97 8.44
N ASN A 195 -16.00 0.61 8.72
CA ASN A 195 -15.19 1.26 9.76
C ASN A 195 -14.42 2.49 9.25
N TRP A 196 -14.53 2.80 7.97
CA TRP A 196 -13.87 3.93 7.35
C TRP A 196 -14.72 5.21 7.49
N ASN A 197 -14.10 6.36 7.31
CA ASN A 197 -14.70 7.67 7.56
C ASN A 197 -15.52 8.16 6.35
N PHE A 198 -16.66 7.52 6.07
CA PHE A 198 -17.60 8.02 5.08
C PHE A 198 -19.05 7.81 5.53
N ASP A 199 -19.93 8.66 5.03
CA ASP A 199 -21.37 8.63 5.22
C ASP A 199 -22.07 8.74 3.86
N SER A 200 -23.37 8.50 3.82
CA SER A 200 -24.18 8.75 2.62
C SER A 200 -24.05 10.20 2.16
N GLY A 201 -23.71 10.41 0.90
CA GLY A 201 -23.49 11.74 0.30
C GLY A 201 -22.16 12.37 0.67
N VAL A 202 -21.21 11.60 1.22
CA VAL A 202 -19.88 12.09 1.65
C VAL A 202 -18.81 11.14 1.11
N SER A 203 -17.90 11.65 0.31
CA SER A 203 -16.74 10.88 -0.16
C SER A 203 -15.72 10.66 0.96
N MET A 204 -14.87 9.68 0.77
CA MET A 204 -13.62 9.50 1.51
C MET A 204 -12.49 10.16 0.72
N GLU A 205 -11.66 10.95 1.39
CA GLU A 205 -10.47 11.61 0.81
C GLU A 205 -9.22 11.17 1.55
N THR A 206 -8.09 10.93 0.84
CA THR A 206 -6.81 10.65 1.51
C THR A 206 -6.20 11.89 2.13
N HIS A 207 -5.49 11.74 3.22
CA HIS A 207 -4.70 12.84 3.80
C HIS A 207 -3.52 13.27 2.90
N SER A 208 -2.96 12.36 2.13
CA SER A 208 -1.88 12.59 1.18
C SER A 208 -1.72 11.37 0.27
N ALA A 209 -1.39 11.59 -1.00
CA ALA A 209 -1.04 10.53 -1.93
C ALA A 209 0.30 9.82 -1.61
N ASP A 210 1.09 10.35 -0.67
CA ASP A 210 2.33 9.71 -0.18
C ASP A 210 2.07 8.70 0.94
N LEU A 211 0.84 8.57 1.43
CA LEU A 211 0.45 7.64 2.49
C LEU A 211 -0.10 6.35 1.91
N ASP A 212 0.03 5.27 2.68
CA ASP A 212 -0.63 4.01 2.38
C ASP A 212 -2.16 4.20 2.42
N ASN A 213 -2.78 4.26 1.25
CA ASN A 213 -4.21 4.50 1.08
C ASN A 213 -5.06 3.24 1.35
N ASN A 214 -4.45 2.10 1.67
CA ASN A 214 -5.16 0.91 2.15
C ASN A 214 -5.32 0.88 3.68
N LEU A 215 -5.00 2.00 4.36
CA LEU A 215 -5.17 2.16 5.80
C LEU A 215 -6.27 3.19 6.11
N ALA A 216 -7.34 2.77 6.80
CA ALA A 216 -8.48 3.62 7.18
C ALA A 216 -8.08 4.94 7.88
N GLY A 217 -7.00 4.92 8.68
CA GLY A 217 -6.50 6.09 9.40
C GLY A 217 -5.89 7.18 8.51
N ASN A 218 -5.67 6.89 7.22
CA ASN A 218 -5.15 7.82 6.23
C ASN A 218 -6.27 8.49 5.40
N TRP A 219 -7.54 8.20 5.74
CA TRP A 219 -8.71 8.77 5.09
C TRP A 219 -9.55 9.60 6.06
N TYR A 220 -10.25 10.59 5.55
CA TYR A 220 -11.21 11.42 6.25
C TYR A 220 -12.46 11.64 5.39
N ALA A 221 -13.56 12.02 6.04
CA ALA A 221 -14.78 12.37 5.35
C ALA A 221 -14.68 13.76 4.71
N ALA A 222 -15.07 13.90 3.46
CA ALA A 222 -15.11 15.18 2.76
C ALA A 222 -15.99 16.21 3.48
N THR A 223 -15.60 17.46 3.42
CA THR A 223 -16.31 18.56 4.10
C THR A 223 -16.76 19.66 3.15
N VAL A 224 -16.38 19.61 1.89
CA VAL A 224 -16.70 20.59 0.86
C VAL A 224 -17.81 20.05 -0.03
N GLN A 225 -18.86 20.82 -0.25
CA GLN A 225 -19.93 20.45 -1.16
C GLN A 225 -19.50 20.63 -2.61
N TYR A 226 -19.88 19.68 -3.47
CA TYR A 226 -19.78 19.81 -4.91
C TYR A 226 -21.14 19.56 -5.58
N GLY A 227 -21.26 19.94 -6.85
CA GLY A 227 -22.42 19.66 -7.68
C GLY A 227 -23.76 19.97 -7.03
N ASP A 228 -24.65 18.99 -6.99
CA ASP A 228 -26.03 19.10 -6.50
C ASP A 228 -26.17 18.89 -4.98
N GLY A 229 -25.07 18.78 -4.24
CA GLY A 229 -25.10 18.87 -2.78
C GLY A 229 -24.39 17.77 -2.00
N ASP A 230 -23.83 16.78 -2.65
CA ASP A 230 -22.94 15.81 -2.02
C ASP A 230 -21.60 16.47 -1.62
N TYR A 231 -20.82 15.82 -0.74
CA TYR A 231 -19.55 16.33 -0.24
C TYR A 231 -18.38 15.57 -0.87
N GLY A 232 -17.41 16.30 -1.38
CA GLY A 232 -16.20 15.81 -2.05
C GLY A 232 -15.38 16.96 -2.61
N THR A 233 -14.18 16.64 -3.11
CA THR A 233 -13.32 17.61 -3.79
C THR A 233 -12.85 17.10 -5.17
N PRO A 234 -13.76 16.58 -6.03
CA PRO A 234 -13.38 15.96 -7.30
C PRO A 234 -12.56 16.92 -8.17
N GLY A 235 -11.41 16.45 -8.64
CA GLY A 235 -10.52 17.19 -9.54
C GLY A 235 -9.64 18.24 -8.89
N VAL A 236 -9.64 18.36 -7.55
CA VAL A 236 -8.84 19.38 -6.86
C VAL A 236 -8.15 18.84 -5.63
N ASN A 237 -6.98 19.38 -5.33
CA ASN A 237 -6.28 19.07 -4.09
C ASN A 237 -7.07 19.62 -2.89
N TRP A 238 -7.54 18.75 -1.99
CA TRP A 238 -8.22 19.09 -0.74
C TRP A 238 -7.45 20.12 0.11
N GLN A 239 -6.11 20.10 0.08
CA GLN A 239 -5.27 21.06 0.79
C GLN A 239 -5.49 22.51 0.31
N SER A 240 -5.92 22.69 -0.94
CA SER A 240 -6.17 24.02 -1.50
C SER A 240 -7.46 24.66 -0.97
N THR A 241 -8.41 23.85 -0.47
CA THR A 241 -9.71 24.32 0.04
C THR A 241 -9.71 24.56 1.56
N ALA A 242 -8.79 23.97 2.30
CA ALA A 242 -8.77 24.01 3.77
C ALA A 242 -8.12 25.28 4.37
N GLY A 243 -7.54 26.18 3.58
CA GLY A 243 -6.92 27.42 4.07
C GLY A 243 -5.80 27.23 5.08
N ILE A 244 -5.15 26.06 5.08
CA ILE A 244 -4.01 25.78 5.97
C ILE A 244 -2.75 26.43 5.40
N ASP A 245 -2.15 27.28 6.22
CA ASP A 245 -0.94 28.03 5.93
C ASP A 245 0.22 27.07 5.55
N ASN A 246 0.64 27.13 4.27
CA ASN A 246 1.67 26.29 3.67
C ASN A 246 3.10 26.55 4.20
N ASN A 247 3.27 26.78 5.51
CA ASN A 247 4.58 26.97 6.14
C ASN A 247 5.16 25.69 6.77
N ILE A 248 4.73 24.52 6.35
CA ILE A 248 5.48 23.31 6.64
C ILE A 248 6.61 23.23 5.61
N GLU A 249 7.85 23.54 6.02
CA GLU A 249 9.02 23.25 5.19
C GLU A 249 9.01 21.74 4.86
N LYS A 250 8.66 21.39 3.62
CA LYS A 250 8.78 20.02 3.14
C LYS A 250 10.24 19.60 3.28
N VAL A 251 10.46 18.56 4.05
CA VAL A 251 11.77 17.90 4.11
C VAL A 251 12.07 17.36 2.72
N LYS A 252 12.94 18.03 1.98
CA LYS A 252 13.23 17.71 0.55
C LYS A 252 14.22 16.56 0.36
N THR A 253 14.73 15.98 1.44
CA THR A 253 15.76 14.94 1.35
C THR A 253 15.63 13.95 2.49
N PHE A 254 15.71 12.67 2.14
CA PHE A 254 15.86 11.62 3.12
C PHE A 254 17.18 11.78 3.87
N ARG A 255 17.15 11.75 5.21
CA ARG A 255 18.31 11.76 6.07
C ARG A 255 18.19 10.76 7.20
N ILE A 256 19.23 9.98 7.40
CA ILE A 256 19.44 9.19 8.61
C ILE A 256 20.56 9.88 9.41
N TYR A 257 20.28 10.18 10.66
CA TYR A 257 21.28 10.71 11.58
C TYR A 257 22.00 9.54 12.29
N SER A 258 23.22 9.78 12.72
CA SER A 258 23.98 8.78 13.47
C SER A 258 23.18 8.35 14.71
N PRO A 259 23.07 7.03 14.96
CA PRO A 259 22.40 6.53 16.15
C PRO A 259 23.13 6.97 17.41
N TYR A 260 22.39 7.31 18.47
CA TYR A 260 22.97 7.71 19.74
C TYR A 260 22.20 7.10 20.91
N PRO A 261 22.90 6.55 21.91
CA PRO A 261 24.33 6.27 21.94
C PRO A 261 24.75 5.19 20.94
N ASN A 262 26.01 5.27 20.48
CA ASN A 262 26.65 4.24 19.67
C ASN A 262 28.14 4.10 20.13
N PRO A 263 28.53 2.96 20.73
CA PRO A 263 27.75 1.72 20.95
C PRO A 263 26.52 1.91 21.83
N PHE A 264 25.46 1.14 21.56
CA PHE A 264 24.23 1.20 22.35
C PHE A 264 24.33 0.38 23.64
N ASN A 265 23.60 0.78 24.68
CA ASN A 265 23.46 0.01 25.93
C ASN A 265 22.26 0.50 26.74
N PRO A 266 21.17 -0.23 26.85
CA PRO A 266 20.65 -1.30 26.00
C PRO A 266 19.79 -0.75 24.85
N VAL A 267 19.68 0.57 24.69
CA VAL A 267 18.80 1.26 23.72
C VAL A 267 19.59 2.32 22.98
N THR A 268 19.33 2.46 21.69
CA THR A 268 19.80 3.58 20.88
C THR A 268 18.62 4.28 20.20
N THR A 269 18.77 5.56 19.94
CA THR A 269 17.79 6.35 19.17
C THR A 269 18.32 6.56 17.76
N ILE A 270 17.52 6.21 16.77
CA ILE A 270 17.78 6.52 15.37
C ILE A 270 16.83 7.65 14.99
N ARG A 271 17.37 8.80 14.60
CA ARG A 271 16.58 9.88 14.01
C ARG A 271 16.67 9.80 12.51
N PHE A 272 15.55 10.06 11.86
CA PHE A 272 15.49 10.20 10.41
C PHE A 272 14.52 11.31 10.03
N SER A 273 14.73 11.89 8.87
CA SER A 273 13.75 12.75 8.21
C SER A 273 13.42 12.15 6.85
N ILE A 274 12.15 12.16 6.50
CA ILE A 274 11.64 11.72 5.20
C ILE A 274 11.06 12.93 4.47
N PRO A 275 11.16 12.95 3.13
CA PRO A 275 10.55 14.00 2.32
C PRO A 275 9.07 14.13 2.54
#